data_4581d49eed78d0c1b88b5fe06ac5026e
#
_entry.id   4581d49eed78d0c1b88b5fe06ac5026e
#
_cell.length_a   1.000
_cell.length_b   1.000
_cell.length_c   1.000
_cell.angle_alpha   90.00
_cell.angle_beta   90.00
_cell.angle_gamma   90.00
#
_symmetry.space_group_name_H-M   'P 1'
#
loop_
_entity.id
_entity.type
_entity.pdbx_description
1 polymer ?
#
loop_
_entity_poly.entity_id
_entity_poly.type
_entity_poly.pdbx_seq_one_letter_code
_entity_poly.pdbx_strand_id
1 'polypeptide(L)'
;MEIMKKLTDMTTSGGWAAKIGPEVLAGVLSKLPKNTSDKKENLLVGLETSDDAAVYKLNDDTALIQTLDFFTPMIDDPYIFGQIAASNSLSDVYAMGGKPLVAMNIVCFPSCHDMNVLAEILKGGMDKVKESGALLVGGHTVDDKEPKYGLSVSGTVHPDKVLSNATSKVGDKIVITKPIGVGILNTAMKENLVDEETSKTVVETMVHLNKYAAMSFDNINVNSVTDITGFGILGHALEMAKASDVSIELQANEIPILNGAVDMAKMGIIPAGMYRNKQYISKDVYIENIEEAIEDILYDPQTSGGLLISVDSNLAEELVKDMKKNGSIEAKIIGTVKEKGQHYITVK
;
A
#
# COMPACT_ATOMS: atom_id res chain seq x y z
N MET A 1 -40.24 -2.11 -3.60
CA MET A 1 -38.89 -1.69 -4.08
C MET A 1 -37.95 -2.00 -2.93
N GLU A 2 -37.22 -3.10 -2.99
CA GLU A 2 -36.13 -3.31 -2.04
C GLU A 2 -35.12 -2.18 -2.25
N ILE A 3 -34.80 -1.46 -1.16
CA ILE A 3 -33.76 -0.44 -1.18
C ILE A 3 -32.46 -1.19 -1.48
N MET A 4 -31.86 -0.93 -2.63
CA MET A 4 -30.56 -1.49 -2.98
C MET A 4 -29.56 -1.12 -1.88
N LYS A 5 -28.99 -2.12 -1.20
CA LYS A 5 -27.98 -1.87 -0.17
C LYS A 5 -26.75 -1.22 -0.79
N LYS A 6 -26.21 -0.22 -0.13
CA LYS A 6 -24.91 0.36 -0.48
C LYS A 6 -23.80 -0.69 -0.35
N LEU A 7 -22.76 -0.59 -1.15
CA LEU A 7 -21.61 -1.52 -1.07
C LEU A 7 -20.97 -1.52 0.33
N THR A 8 -20.82 -0.36 0.95
CA THR A 8 -20.26 -0.22 2.29
C THR A 8 -21.14 -0.79 3.40
N ASP A 9 -22.46 -0.91 3.19
CA ASP A 9 -23.41 -1.55 4.13
C ASP A 9 -23.35 -3.10 4.07
N MET A 10 -22.68 -3.64 3.07
CA MET A 10 -22.55 -5.09 2.88
C MET A 10 -21.27 -5.66 3.52
N THR A 11 -20.47 -4.83 4.17
CA THR A 11 -19.19 -5.19 4.77
C THR A 11 -19.07 -4.66 6.19
N THR A 12 -18.37 -5.40 7.04
CA THR A 12 -18.09 -4.99 8.43
C THR A 12 -16.91 -4.01 8.53
N SER A 13 -15.98 -4.06 7.56
CA SER A 13 -14.80 -3.20 7.47
C SER A 13 -14.45 -3.00 6.01
N GLY A 14 -14.04 -1.78 5.61
CA GLY A 14 -13.69 -1.45 4.23
C GLY A 14 -12.18 -1.37 4.00
N GLY A 15 -11.74 -1.74 2.79
CA GLY A 15 -10.33 -1.68 2.39
C GLY A 15 -9.39 -2.46 3.31
N TRP A 16 -8.19 -1.96 3.50
CA TRP A 16 -7.18 -2.59 4.36
C TRP A 16 -7.52 -2.62 5.86
N ALA A 17 -8.51 -1.87 6.33
CA ALA A 17 -9.01 -2.00 7.70
C ALA A 17 -9.61 -3.40 7.98
N ALA A 18 -9.95 -4.18 6.94
CA ALA A 18 -10.41 -5.57 7.00
C ALA A 18 -9.26 -6.59 7.12
N LYS A 19 -7.99 -6.19 6.98
CA LYS A 19 -6.83 -7.10 7.04
C LYS A 19 -6.73 -7.77 8.41
N ILE A 20 -6.36 -9.05 8.43
CA ILE A 20 -6.00 -9.76 9.65
C ILE A 20 -4.80 -9.06 10.30
N GLY A 21 -4.89 -8.84 11.62
CA GLY A 21 -3.83 -8.15 12.34
C GLY A 21 -2.47 -8.84 12.19
N PRO A 22 -1.37 -8.06 12.13
CA PRO A 22 -0.03 -8.58 11.80
C PRO A 22 0.46 -9.66 12.78
N GLU A 23 0.16 -9.54 14.07
CA GLU A 23 0.53 -10.54 15.09
C GLU A 23 -0.10 -11.91 14.81
N VAL A 24 -1.41 -11.92 14.49
CA VAL A 24 -2.15 -13.14 14.19
C VAL A 24 -1.61 -13.79 12.91
N LEU A 25 -1.39 -12.98 11.87
CA LEU A 25 -0.85 -13.46 10.60
C LEU A 25 0.55 -14.04 10.76
N ALA A 26 1.45 -13.36 11.46
CA ALA A 26 2.80 -13.85 11.75
C ALA A 26 2.76 -15.19 12.52
N GLY A 27 1.85 -15.30 13.51
CA GLY A 27 1.64 -16.54 14.25
C GLY A 27 1.15 -17.71 13.41
N VAL A 28 0.37 -17.45 12.35
CA VAL A 28 -0.06 -18.48 11.38
C VAL A 28 1.08 -18.85 10.44
N LEU A 29 1.76 -17.86 9.86
CA LEU A 29 2.86 -18.08 8.91
C LEU A 29 4.04 -18.82 9.54
N SER A 30 4.34 -18.58 10.82
CA SER A 30 5.40 -19.28 11.55
C SER A 30 5.19 -20.81 11.66
N LYS A 31 3.97 -21.29 11.45
CA LYS A 31 3.61 -22.72 11.45
C LYS A 31 3.81 -23.39 10.08
N LEU A 32 4.06 -22.62 9.03
CA LEU A 32 4.30 -23.18 7.71
C LEU A 32 5.69 -23.83 7.65
N PRO A 33 5.83 -25.00 7.02
CA PRO A 33 7.14 -25.60 6.79
C PRO A 33 7.97 -24.68 5.89
N LYS A 34 9.28 -24.62 6.15
CA LYS A 34 10.20 -23.90 5.27
C LYS A 34 10.19 -24.53 3.87
N ASN A 35 10.20 -23.66 2.85
CA ASN A 35 10.30 -24.14 1.48
C ASN A 35 11.67 -24.80 1.25
N THR A 36 11.66 -26.10 0.92
CA THR A 36 12.86 -26.93 0.72
C THR A 36 13.06 -27.33 -0.75
N SER A 37 12.36 -26.71 -1.68
CA SER A 37 12.46 -27.00 -3.11
C SER A 37 13.88 -26.71 -3.65
N ASP A 38 14.39 -27.56 -4.53
CA ASP A 38 15.65 -27.38 -5.26
C ASP A 38 15.64 -26.12 -6.17
N LYS A 39 14.44 -25.58 -6.45
CA LYS A 39 14.26 -24.31 -7.20
C LYS A 39 14.38 -23.05 -6.33
N LYS A 40 14.68 -23.19 -5.05
CA LYS A 40 14.82 -22.05 -4.13
C LYS A 40 15.93 -21.08 -4.55
N GLU A 41 16.95 -21.53 -5.24
CA GLU A 41 18.04 -20.69 -5.76
C GLU A 41 17.58 -19.61 -6.75
N ASN A 42 16.44 -19.85 -7.44
CA ASN A 42 15.83 -18.87 -8.35
C ASN A 42 14.82 -17.93 -7.66
N LEU A 43 14.49 -18.17 -6.39
CA LEU A 43 13.61 -17.29 -5.62
C LEU A 43 14.44 -16.12 -5.09
N LEU A 44 14.29 -14.95 -5.71
CA LEU A 44 15.02 -13.73 -5.33
C LEU A 44 14.39 -13.06 -4.11
N VAL A 45 13.04 -13.00 -4.05
CA VAL A 45 12.27 -12.48 -2.93
C VAL A 45 11.10 -13.42 -2.62
N GLY A 46 10.91 -13.75 -1.34
CA GLY A 46 9.87 -14.67 -0.89
C GLY A 46 9.30 -14.31 0.48
N LEU A 47 8.86 -15.29 1.25
CA LEU A 47 8.18 -15.06 2.54
C LEU A 47 9.11 -14.58 3.68
N GLU A 48 10.43 -14.58 3.47
CA GLU A 48 11.40 -14.39 4.55
C GLU A 48 11.58 -12.92 4.93
N THR A 49 11.32 -11.99 4.00
CA THR A 49 11.54 -10.54 4.15
C THR A 49 10.26 -9.74 4.36
N SER A 50 9.09 -10.36 4.24
CA SER A 50 7.79 -9.65 4.26
C SER A 50 7.75 -8.50 3.25
N ASP A 51 8.28 -8.74 2.05
CA ASP A 51 8.23 -7.81 0.93
C ASP A 51 6.84 -7.79 0.28
N ASP A 52 6.62 -6.80 -0.58
CA ASP A 52 5.32 -6.53 -1.21
C ASP A 52 4.90 -7.65 -2.19
N ALA A 53 5.87 -8.26 -2.90
CA ALA A 53 5.60 -9.37 -3.81
C ALA A 53 6.69 -10.44 -3.82
N ALA A 54 6.36 -11.63 -4.30
CA ALA A 54 7.33 -12.66 -4.61
C ALA A 54 8.05 -12.36 -5.94
N VAL A 55 9.37 -12.61 -6.00
CA VAL A 55 10.16 -12.44 -7.21
C VAL A 55 10.93 -13.73 -7.51
N TYR A 56 10.70 -14.28 -8.70
CA TYR A 56 11.31 -15.54 -9.15
C TYR A 56 12.07 -15.33 -10.45
N LYS A 57 13.37 -15.65 -10.45
CA LYS A 57 14.25 -15.58 -11.63
C LYS A 57 13.87 -16.65 -12.65
N LEU A 58 13.47 -16.23 -13.86
CA LEU A 58 13.17 -17.12 -14.98
C LEU A 58 14.42 -17.42 -15.82
N ASN A 59 15.25 -16.40 -16.05
CA ASN A 59 16.52 -16.43 -16.75
C ASN A 59 17.38 -15.24 -16.32
N ASP A 60 18.53 -15.04 -16.97
CA ASP A 60 19.48 -13.98 -16.58
C ASP A 60 18.98 -12.56 -16.85
N ASP A 61 18.00 -12.38 -17.75
CA ASP A 61 17.46 -11.06 -18.13
C ASP A 61 16.07 -10.80 -17.54
N THR A 62 15.39 -11.82 -17.00
CA THR A 62 13.99 -11.71 -16.61
C THR A 62 13.69 -12.42 -15.30
N ALA A 63 13.11 -11.69 -14.34
CA ALA A 63 12.44 -12.23 -13.18
C ALA A 63 10.94 -11.95 -13.24
N LEU A 64 10.15 -12.89 -12.77
CA LEU A 64 8.69 -12.79 -12.61
C LEU A 64 8.40 -12.21 -11.24
N ILE A 65 7.58 -11.18 -11.20
CA ILE A 65 6.96 -10.66 -9.98
C ILE A 65 5.54 -11.22 -9.91
N GLN A 66 5.14 -11.75 -8.76
CA GLN A 66 3.80 -12.27 -8.54
C GLN A 66 3.25 -11.78 -7.22
N THR A 67 2.09 -11.11 -7.30
CA THR A 67 1.34 -10.64 -6.15
C THR A 67 -0.15 -10.88 -6.31
N LEU A 68 -0.89 -10.74 -5.21
CA LEU A 68 -2.34 -10.64 -5.20
C LEU A 68 -2.82 -9.84 -3.98
N ASP A 69 -3.73 -8.91 -4.25
CA ASP A 69 -4.43 -8.14 -3.24
C ASP A 69 -5.91 -8.04 -3.56
N PHE A 70 -6.74 -8.19 -2.54
CA PHE A 70 -8.19 -7.97 -2.64
C PHE A 70 -8.75 -7.59 -1.27
N PHE A 71 -9.82 -6.82 -1.27
CA PHE A 71 -10.44 -6.34 -0.05
C PHE A 71 -11.92 -6.00 -0.25
N THR A 72 -12.58 -5.68 0.84
CA THR A 72 -13.99 -5.28 0.90
C THR A 72 -14.17 -3.82 0.49
N PRO A 73 -15.34 -3.40 -0.01
CA PRO A 73 -15.63 -2.01 -0.38
C PRO A 73 -15.44 -1.03 0.78
N MET A 74 -14.79 0.10 0.49
CA MET A 74 -14.67 1.26 1.38
C MET A 74 -15.43 2.48 0.85
N ILE A 75 -15.99 2.39 -0.34
CA ILE A 75 -16.77 3.43 -1.01
C ILE A 75 -17.97 2.80 -1.71
N ASP A 76 -19.06 3.59 -1.88
CA ASP A 76 -20.32 3.08 -2.45
C ASP A 76 -20.34 3.08 -3.97
N ASP A 77 -19.55 3.95 -4.63
CA ASP A 77 -19.44 3.95 -6.08
C ASP A 77 -18.68 2.70 -6.57
N PRO A 78 -19.34 1.79 -7.31
CA PRO A 78 -18.75 0.53 -7.70
C PRO A 78 -17.60 0.69 -8.70
N TYR A 79 -17.67 1.65 -9.61
CA TYR A 79 -16.62 1.90 -10.58
C TYR A 79 -15.35 2.42 -9.89
N ILE A 80 -15.51 3.37 -8.96
CA ILE A 80 -14.40 3.91 -8.16
C ILE A 80 -13.81 2.84 -7.25
N PHE A 81 -14.65 2.00 -6.61
CA PHE A 81 -14.15 0.86 -5.84
C PHE A 81 -13.28 -0.07 -6.69
N GLY A 82 -13.73 -0.39 -7.90
CA GLY A 82 -12.95 -1.17 -8.85
C GLY A 82 -11.60 -0.54 -9.19
N GLN A 83 -11.56 0.78 -9.41
CA GLN A 83 -10.33 1.52 -9.66
C GLN A 83 -9.36 1.48 -8.47
N ILE A 84 -9.85 1.68 -7.25
CA ILE A 84 -9.03 1.68 -6.03
C ILE A 84 -8.42 0.29 -5.82
N ALA A 85 -9.23 -0.76 -5.93
CA ALA A 85 -8.76 -2.13 -5.72
C ALA A 85 -7.69 -2.53 -6.74
N ALA A 86 -7.87 -2.18 -8.01
CA ALA A 86 -6.86 -2.44 -9.03
C ALA A 86 -5.60 -1.60 -8.84
N SER A 87 -5.72 -0.32 -8.47
CA SER A 87 -4.57 0.56 -8.19
C SER A 87 -3.71 0.01 -7.05
N ASN A 88 -4.35 -0.51 -6.01
CA ASN A 88 -3.67 -1.15 -4.89
C ASN A 88 -2.94 -2.43 -5.34
N SER A 89 -3.64 -3.35 -6.01
CA SER A 89 -3.05 -4.63 -6.43
C SER A 89 -1.88 -4.48 -7.42
N LEU A 90 -1.85 -3.39 -8.20
CA LEU A 90 -0.76 -3.07 -9.13
C LEU A 90 0.47 -2.48 -8.40
N SER A 91 0.28 -1.94 -7.20
CA SER A 91 1.29 -1.18 -6.46
C SER A 91 2.51 -2.03 -6.09
N ASP A 92 2.29 -3.26 -5.63
CA ASP A 92 3.36 -4.18 -5.25
C ASP A 92 4.37 -4.41 -6.37
N VAL A 93 3.89 -4.49 -7.63
CA VAL A 93 4.78 -4.67 -8.79
C VAL A 93 5.69 -3.45 -8.95
N TYR A 94 5.17 -2.25 -8.72
CA TYR A 94 5.98 -1.01 -8.79
C TYR A 94 6.96 -0.91 -7.62
N ALA A 95 6.56 -1.32 -6.42
CA ALA A 95 7.43 -1.36 -5.25
C ALA A 95 8.63 -2.30 -5.46
N MET A 96 8.44 -3.42 -6.18
CA MET A 96 9.51 -4.34 -6.55
C MET A 96 10.36 -3.88 -7.75
N GLY A 97 10.18 -2.65 -8.25
CA GLY A 97 10.91 -2.10 -9.40
C GLY A 97 10.47 -2.66 -10.76
N GLY A 98 9.33 -3.34 -10.80
CA GLY A 98 8.84 -4.04 -12.00
C GLY A 98 7.80 -3.27 -12.81
N LYS A 99 7.43 -3.90 -13.93
CA LYS A 99 6.35 -3.43 -14.82
C LYS A 99 5.24 -4.49 -14.86
N PRO A 100 3.97 -4.15 -14.52
CA PRO A 100 2.85 -5.06 -14.64
C PRO A 100 2.71 -5.57 -16.08
N LEU A 101 2.46 -6.87 -16.25
CA LEU A 101 2.32 -7.52 -17.54
C LEU A 101 0.90 -8.00 -17.79
N VAL A 102 0.37 -8.80 -16.86
CA VAL A 102 -1.01 -9.31 -16.91
C VAL A 102 -1.63 -9.27 -15.52
N ALA A 103 -2.96 -9.14 -15.49
CA ALA A 103 -3.76 -9.17 -14.28
C ALA A 103 -4.97 -10.10 -14.43
N MET A 104 -5.38 -10.73 -13.35
CA MET A 104 -6.59 -11.57 -13.25
C MET A 104 -7.47 -11.07 -12.11
N ASN A 105 -8.78 -10.97 -12.36
CA ASN A 105 -9.74 -10.56 -11.34
C ASN A 105 -9.89 -11.61 -10.24
N ILE A 106 -9.96 -11.16 -8.99
CA ILE A 106 -10.41 -11.93 -7.83
C ILE A 106 -11.71 -11.30 -7.37
N VAL A 107 -12.80 -12.05 -7.41
CA VAL A 107 -14.17 -11.56 -7.15
C VAL A 107 -14.88 -12.44 -6.15
N CYS A 108 -15.34 -11.86 -5.04
CA CYS A 108 -16.40 -12.41 -4.20
C CYS A 108 -17.60 -11.45 -4.30
N PHE A 109 -18.77 -11.94 -4.71
CA PHE A 109 -19.93 -11.05 -4.89
C PHE A 109 -21.24 -11.84 -4.73
N PRO A 110 -22.27 -11.28 -4.05
CA PRO A 110 -23.52 -11.99 -3.83
C PRO A 110 -24.31 -12.10 -5.14
N SER A 111 -24.61 -13.32 -5.56
CA SER A 111 -25.35 -13.63 -6.81
C SER A 111 -26.77 -13.06 -6.83
N CYS A 112 -27.34 -12.76 -5.65
CA CYS A 112 -28.68 -12.16 -5.53
C CYS A 112 -28.67 -10.61 -5.67
N HIS A 113 -27.50 -9.97 -5.76
CA HIS A 113 -27.38 -8.52 -5.94
C HIS A 113 -27.46 -8.14 -7.43
N ASP A 114 -27.63 -6.83 -7.72
CA ASP A 114 -27.61 -6.34 -9.11
C ASP A 114 -26.23 -6.56 -9.76
N MET A 115 -26.19 -7.39 -10.78
CA MET A 115 -24.96 -7.69 -11.53
C MET A 115 -24.40 -6.50 -12.31
N ASN A 116 -25.17 -5.43 -12.53
CA ASN A 116 -24.64 -4.18 -13.09
C ASN A 116 -23.64 -3.52 -12.13
N VAL A 117 -23.83 -3.67 -10.83
CA VAL A 117 -22.87 -3.19 -9.82
C VAL A 117 -21.53 -3.92 -9.98
N LEU A 118 -21.54 -5.24 -10.13
CA LEU A 118 -20.33 -6.01 -10.40
C LEU A 118 -19.69 -5.60 -11.73
N ALA A 119 -20.48 -5.38 -12.77
CA ALA A 119 -19.96 -4.95 -14.08
C ALA A 119 -19.21 -3.60 -13.99
N GLU A 120 -19.72 -2.64 -13.22
CA GLU A 120 -19.03 -1.35 -12.99
C GLU A 120 -17.75 -1.52 -12.16
N ILE A 121 -17.74 -2.41 -11.14
CA ILE A 121 -16.50 -2.74 -10.40
C ILE A 121 -15.43 -3.28 -11.37
N LEU A 122 -15.77 -4.26 -12.19
CA LEU A 122 -14.85 -4.87 -13.14
C LEU A 122 -14.35 -3.88 -14.20
N LYS A 123 -15.22 -2.97 -14.65
CA LYS A 123 -14.87 -1.90 -15.59
C LYS A 123 -13.87 -0.91 -14.98
N GLY A 124 -14.10 -0.47 -13.74
CA GLY A 124 -13.16 0.38 -13.00
C GLY A 124 -11.77 -0.27 -12.87
N GLY A 125 -11.73 -1.56 -12.51
CA GLY A 125 -10.49 -2.33 -12.44
C GLY A 125 -9.80 -2.47 -13.79
N MET A 126 -10.54 -2.77 -14.85
CA MET A 126 -10.03 -2.89 -16.21
C MET A 126 -9.37 -1.58 -16.70
N ASP A 127 -9.97 -0.43 -16.40
CA ASP A 127 -9.43 0.86 -16.81
C ASP A 127 -8.08 1.16 -16.12
N LYS A 128 -7.91 0.76 -14.85
CA LYS A 128 -6.62 0.89 -14.15
C LYS A 128 -5.56 -0.10 -14.63
N VAL A 129 -5.95 -1.33 -14.94
CA VAL A 129 -5.05 -2.29 -15.58
C VAL A 129 -4.56 -1.75 -16.93
N LYS A 130 -5.46 -1.18 -17.76
CA LYS A 130 -5.10 -0.53 -19.02
C LYS A 130 -4.17 0.66 -18.81
N GLU A 131 -4.45 1.54 -17.82
CA GLU A 131 -3.59 2.69 -17.47
C GLU A 131 -2.19 2.25 -17.04
N SER A 132 -2.07 1.11 -16.34
CA SER A 132 -0.77 0.53 -15.97
C SER A 132 0.05 0.07 -17.18
N GLY A 133 -0.60 -0.21 -18.30
CA GLY A 133 -0.01 -0.82 -19.50
C GLY A 133 -0.12 -2.35 -19.52
N ALA A 134 -0.73 -2.96 -18.52
CA ALA A 134 -0.96 -4.41 -18.45
C ALA A 134 -2.24 -4.84 -19.19
N LEU A 135 -2.40 -6.16 -19.34
CA LEU A 135 -3.59 -6.77 -19.91
C LEU A 135 -4.41 -7.47 -18.83
N LEU A 136 -5.73 -7.21 -18.78
CA LEU A 136 -6.65 -8.00 -17.99
C LEU A 136 -7.00 -9.27 -18.78
N VAL A 137 -6.65 -10.45 -18.26
CA VAL A 137 -6.69 -11.70 -19.02
C VAL A 137 -7.70 -12.74 -18.49
N GLY A 138 -8.46 -12.39 -17.45
CA GLY A 138 -9.46 -13.27 -16.88
C GLY A 138 -9.65 -13.07 -15.38
N GLY A 139 -9.98 -14.15 -14.67
CA GLY A 139 -10.17 -14.12 -13.23
C GLY A 139 -11.03 -15.27 -12.71
N HIS A 140 -11.39 -15.18 -11.43
CA HIS A 140 -12.27 -16.14 -10.77
C HIS A 140 -13.32 -15.43 -9.92
N THR A 141 -14.51 -16.04 -9.81
CA THR A 141 -15.65 -15.49 -9.05
C THR A 141 -16.15 -16.51 -8.03
N VAL A 142 -16.50 -16.04 -6.84
CA VAL A 142 -17.14 -16.83 -5.79
C VAL A 142 -18.42 -16.10 -5.35
N ASP A 143 -19.53 -16.85 -5.18
CA ASP A 143 -20.76 -16.34 -4.57
C ASP A 143 -20.52 -16.17 -3.06
N ASP A 144 -20.51 -14.93 -2.57
CA ASP A 144 -20.27 -14.59 -1.16
C ASP A 144 -21.18 -13.43 -0.75
N LYS A 145 -21.63 -13.45 0.50
CA LYS A 145 -22.51 -12.41 1.05
C LYS A 145 -21.80 -11.05 1.18
N GLU A 146 -20.50 -11.06 1.36
CA GLU A 146 -19.67 -9.87 1.52
C GLU A 146 -18.83 -9.63 0.27
N PRO A 147 -19.08 -8.54 -0.49
CA PRO A 147 -18.32 -8.22 -1.69
C PRO A 147 -16.83 -8.08 -1.40
N LYS A 148 -16.00 -8.67 -2.27
CA LYS A 148 -14.55 -8.47 -2.28
C LYS A 148 -14.08 -8.39 -3.72
N TYR A 149 -13.17 -7.49 -3.99
CA TYR A 149 -12.56 -7.34 -5.31
C TYR A 149 -11.09 -6.98 -5.20
N GLY A 150 -10.33 -7.46 -6.14
CA GLY A 150 -8.94 -7.14 -6.35
C GLY A 150 -8.36 -7.95 -7.51
N LEU A 151 -7.04 -7.97 -7.61
CA LEU A 151 -6.34 -8.60 -8.70
C LEU A 151 -5.24 -9.53 -8.19
N SER A 152 -4.99 -10.60 -8.95
CA SER A 152 -3.68 -11.24 -8.99
C SER A 152 -2.90 -10.64 -10.16
N VAL A 153 -1.73 -10.10 -9.88
CA VAL A 153 -0.91 -9.38 -10.87
C VAL A 153 0.42 -10.09 -11.07
N SER A 154 0.76 -10.31 -12.34
CA SER A 154 2.09 -10.75 -12.74
C SER A 154 2.81 -9.60 -13.43
N GLY A 155 4.04 -9.33 -13.01
CA GLY A 155 4.91 -8.33 -13.61
C GLY A 155 6.28 -8.91 -13.94
N THR A 156 7.13 -8.11 -14.56
CA THR A 156 8.50 -8.47 -14.87
C THR A 156 9.50 -7.40 -14.47
N VAL A 157 10.69 -7.82 -14.10
CA VAL A 157 11.83 -6.98 -13.77
C VAL A 157 13.13 -7.68 -14.21
N HIS A 158 14.18 -6.91 -14.50
CA HIS A 158 15.50 -7.53 -14.66
C HIS A 158 16.01 -8.01 -13.29
N PRO A 159 16.60 -9.23 -13.16
CA PRO A 159 17.03 -9.76 -11.85
C PRO A 159 17.91 -8.81 -11.04
N ASP A 160 18.81 -8.07 -11.70
CA ASP A 160 19.72 -7.12 -11.05
C ASP A 160 19.05 -5.78 -10.69
N LYS A 161 17.78 -5.56 -11.09
CA LYS A 161 17.01 -4.35 -10.80
C LYS A 161 15.85 -4.60 -9.85
N VAL A 162 15.78 -5.77 -9.23
CA VAL A 162 14.77 -6.07 -8.21
C VAL A 162 14.98 -5.14 -7.04
N LEU A 163 13.94 -4.40 -6.69
CA LEU A 163 13.89 -3.62 -5.47
C LEU A 163 13.26 -4.44 -4.34
N SER A 164 13.61 -4.12 -3.12
CA SER A 164 13.06 -4.73 -1.91
C SER A 164 13.01 -3.73 -0.77
N ASN A 165 12.35 -4.09 0.30
CA ASN A 165 12.31 -3.28 1.52
C ASN A 165 13.56 -3.46 2.43
N ALA A 166 14.56 -4.25 2.02
CA ALA A 166 15.62 -4.77 2.89
C ALA A 166 17.03 -4.22 2.61
N THR A 167 17.17 -3.16 1.84
CA THR A 167 18.47 -2.66 1.34
C THR A 167 18.74 -1.18 1.63
N SER A 168 18.03 -0.59 2.61
CA SER A 168 18.27 0.79 3.08
C SER A 168 19.67 0.94 3.71
N LYS A 169 20.30 2.07 3.47
CA LYS A 169 21.66 2.37 3.96
C LYS A 169 21.65 3.56 4.91
N VAL A 170 22.54 3.53 5.91
CA VAL A 170 22.73 4.66 6.82
C VAL A 170 23.10 5.91 6.01
N GLY A 171 22.40 7.01 6.28
CA GLY A 171 22.55 8.27 5.55
C GLY A 171 21.53 8.49 4.43
N ASP A 172 20.83 7.45 3.99
CA ASP A 172 19.75 7.58 3.01
C ASP A 172 18.66 8.54 3.49
N LYS A 173 17.99 9.17 2.54
CA LYS A 173 16.75 9.90 2.77
C LYS A 173 15.54 9.00 2.54
N ILE A 174 14.50 9.24 3.34
CA ILE A 174 13.20 8.58 3.19
C ILE A 174 12.27 9.52 2.45
N VAL A 175 11.70 9.04 1.35
CA VAL A 175 10.75 9.77 0.49
C VAL A 175 9.40 9.07 0.52
N ILE A 176 8.31 9.85 0.57
CA ILE A 176 6.92 9.40 0.43
C ILE A 176 6.33 9.95 -0.86
N THR A 177 5.42 9.21 -1.52
CA THR A 177 4.86 9.59 -2.83
C THR A 177 3.36 9.89 -2.86
N LYS A 178 2.66 9.70 -1.74
CA LYS A 178 1.27 10.14 -1.54
C LYS A 178 1.07 10.62 -0.11
N PRO A 179 0.10 11.52 0.14
CA PRO A 179 -0.28 11.90 1.51
C PRO A 179 -0.93 10.73 2.25
N ILE A 180 -0.90 10.77 3.59
CA ILE A 180 -1.53 9.79 4.48
C ILE A 180 -2.80 10.33 5.13
N GLY A 181 -3.57 9.46 5.83
CA GLY A 181 -4.84 9.78 6.49
C GLY A 181 -6.06 9.19 5.78
N VAL A 182 -5.84 8.31 4.79
CA VAL A 182 -6.91 7.68 3.99
C VAL A 182 -7.85 6.84 4.85
N GLY A 183 -7.37 6.08 5.83
CA GLY A 183 -8.22 5.22 6.65
C GLY A 183 -9.16 6.01 7.55
N ILE A 184 -8.66 7.07 8.18
CA ILE A 184 -9.45 8.02 8.98
C ILE A 184 -10.52 8.69 8.11
N LEU A 185 -10.14 9.23 6.94
CA LEU A 185 -11.08 9.91 6.05
C LEU A 185 -12.08 8.95 5.41
N ASN A 186 -11.73 7.72 5.07
CA ASN A 186 -12.69 6.69 4.63
C ASN A 186 -13.73 6.39 5.72
N THR A 187 -13.30 6.34 6.99
CA THR A 187 -14.22 6.16 8.12
C THR A 187 -15.16 7.36 8.24
N ALA A 188 -14.65 8.58 8.11
CA ALA A 188 -15.43 9.80 8.13
C ALA A 188 -16.40 9.93 6.93
N MET A 189 -15.96 9.52 5.73
CA MET A 189 -16.81 9.49 4.52
C MET A 189 -18.00 8.56 4.69
N LYS A 190 -17.80 7.37 5.27
CA LYS A 190 -18.88 6.42 5.54
C LYS A 190 -19.96 7.01 6.45
N GLU A 191 -19.57 7.85 7.40
CA GLU A 191 -20.47 8.55 8.33
C GLU A 191 -20.95 9.92 7.80
N ASN A 192 -20.63 10.29 6.54
CA ASN A 192 -20.95 11.57 5.91
C ASN A 192 -20.44 12.79 6.71
N LEU A 193 -19.25 12.69 7.30
CA LEU A 193 -18.64 13.74 8.14
C LEU A 193 -17.64 14.63 7.39
N VAL A 194 -17.38 14.37 6.11
CA VAL A 194 -16.50 15.18 5.27
C VAL A 194 -17.25 15.78 4.09
N ASP A 195 -16.75 16.90 3.58
CA ASP A 195 -17.32 17.56 2.41
C ASP A 195 -16.95 16.83 1.08
N GLU A 196 -17.56 17.28 -0.01
CA GLU A 196 -17.37 16.68 -1.33
C GLU A 196 -15.94 16.89 -1.85
N GLU A 197 -15.30 18.02 -1.56
CA GLU A 197 -13.94 18.33 -1.99
C GLU A 197 -12.92 17.40 -1.30
N THR A 198 -13.05 17.21 0.00
CA THR A 198 -12.24 16.25 0.77
C THR A 198 -12.46 14.83 0.26
N SER A 199 -13.71 14.41 0.05
CA SER A 199 -14.05 13.09 -0.46
C SER A 199 -13.41 12.84 -1.84
N LYS A 200 -13.47 13.82 -2.72
CA LYS A 200 -12.83 13.77 -4.05
C LYS A 200 -11.32 13.62 -3.94
N THR A 201 -10.66 14.39 -3.09
CA THR A 201 -9.20 14.33 -2.88
C THR A 201 -8.75 12.96 -2.36
N VAL A 202 -9.51 12.37 -1.43
CA VAL A 202 -9.25 11.02 -0.91
C VAL A 202 -9.37 9.99 -2.04
N VAL A 203 -10.43 10.06 -2.84
CA VAL A 203 -10.62 9.17 -4.00
C VAL A 203 -9.49 9.32 -5.00
N GLU A 204 -9.15 10.54 -5.40
CA GLU A 204 -8.05 10.82 -6.33
C GLU A 204 -6.73 10.25 -5.83
N THR A 205 -6.45 10.35 -4.51
CA THR A 205 -5.26 9.76 -3.90
C THR A 205 -5.25 8.23 -4.01
N MET A 206 -6.39 7.57 -3.75
CA MET A 206 -6.48 6.11 -3.78
C MET A 206 -6.43 5.54 -5.21
N VAL A 207 -7.05 6.20 -6.19
CA VAL A 207 -7.07 5.72 -7.59
C VAL A 207 -5.78 6.05 -8.36
N HIS A 208 -4.93 6.91 -7.82
CA HIS A 208 -3.67 7.27 -8.47
C HIS A 208 -2.67 6.11 -8.44
N LEU A 209 -2.12 5.73 -9.60
CA LEU A 209 -1.15 4.63 -9.69
C LEU A 209 0.23 5.05 -9.18
N ASN A 210 0.85 4.19 -8.37
CA ASN A 210 2.26 4.33 -7.97
C ASN A 210 3.24 4.19 -9.16
N LYS A 211 2.73 3.82 -10.34
CA LYS A 211 3.44 3.85 -11.63
C LYS A 211 4.21 5.15 -11.86
N TYR A 212 3.56 6.28 -11.60
CA TYR A 212 4.11 7.60 -11.91
C TYR A 212 5.33 7.94 -11.06
N ALA A 213 5.34 7.52 -9.79
CA ALA A 213 6.53 7.62 -8.95
C ALA A 213 7.62 6.61 -9.38
N ALA A 214 7.23 5.36 -9.64
CA ALA A 214 8.14 4.29 -10.02
C ALA A 214 8.86 4.52 -11.38
N MET A 215 8.29 5.33 -12.29
CA MET A 215 8.96 5.72 -13.54
C MET A 215 10.32 6.38 -13.30
N SER A 216 10.54 7.01 -12.15
CA SER A 216 11.82 7.62 -11.79
C SER A 216 12.92 6.59 -11.52
N PHE A 217 12.58 5.34 -11.21
CA PHE A 217 13.55 4.28 -10.94
C PHE A 217 14.30 3.82 -12.21
N ASP A 218 13.77 4.13 -13.39
CA ASP A 218 14.48 3.86 -14.66
C ASP A 218 15.76 4.71 -14.79
N ASN A 219 15.82 5.89 -14.12
CA ASN A 219 16.89 6.88 -14.25
C ASN A 219 17.67 7.11 -12.96
N ILE A 220 17.06 6.92 -11.80
CA ILE A 220 17.63 7.23 -10.49
C ILE A 220 17.60 5.96 -9.63
N ASN A 221 18.78 5.53 -9.20
CA ASN A 221 18.90 4.35 -8.35
C ASN A 221 18.36 4.66 -6.94
N VAL A 222 17.46 3.82 -6.46
CA VAL A 222 16.96 3.82 -5.09
C VAL A 222 17.47 2.59 -4.34
N ASN A 223 17.56 2.67 -3.02
CA ASN A 223 18.11 1.56 -2.23
C ASN A 223 17.01 0.61 -1.75
N SER A 224 15.92 1.12 -1.17
CA SER A 224 14.78 0.30 -0.72
C SER A 224 13.47 0.94 -1.11
N VAL A 225 12.46 0.12 -1.37
CA VAL A 225 11.09 0.57 -1.66
C VAL A 225 10.11 -0.39 -0.99
N THR A 226 8.99 0.12 -0.52
CA THR A 226 7.77 -0.60 -0.17
C THR A 226 6.58 0.32 -0.42
N ASP A 227 5.37 -0.20 -0.58
CA ASP A 227 4.17 0.62 -0.58
C ASP A 227 3.56 0.74 0.82
N ILE A 228 2.77 1.79 1.04
CA ILE A 228 2.15 2.05 2.34
C ILE A 228 0.70 1.60 2.28
N THR A 229 0.39 0.50 2.99
CA THR A 229 -0.95 -0.09 3.01
C THR A 229 -1.47 -0.30 4.45
N GLY A 230 -1.96 -1.47 4.77
CA GLY A 230 -2.72 -1.77 5.98
C GLY A 230 -2.01 -1.55 7.32
N PHE A 231 -0.69 -1.55 7.34
CA PHE A 231 0.09 -1.33 8.58
C PHE A 231 0.43 0.14 8.85
N GLY A 232 0.00 1.05 7.95
CA GLY A 232 0.31 2.48 8.05
C GLY A 232 1.78 2.80 7.79
N ILE A 233 2.12 4.09 7.75
CA ILE A 233 3.49 4.51 7.44
C ILE A 233 4.51 3.97 8.46
N LEU A 234 4.16 3.95 9.75
CA LEU A 234 5.07 3.46 10.79
C LEU A 234 5.30 1.95 10.71
N GLY A 235 4.27 1.17 10.32
CA GLY A 235 4.40 -0.27 10.15
C GLY A 235 5.33 -0.63 9.00
N HIS A 236 5.13 -0.04 7.83
CA HIS A 236 5.98 -0.29 6.66
C HIS A 236 7.40 0.28 6.82
N ALA A 237 7.55 1.45 7.46
CA ALA A 237 8.88 1.96 7.84
C ALA A 237 9.60 1.01 8.80
N LEU A 238 8.88 0.40 9.75
CA LEU A 238 9.43 -0.59 10.67
C LEU A 238 9.87 -1.87 9.97
N GLU A 239 9.08 -2.38 9.02
CA GLU A 239 9.45 -3.52 8.18
C GLU A 239 10.74 -3.22 7.42
N MET A 240 10.83 -2.06 6.74
CA MET A 240 12.01 -1.60 6.03
C MET A 240 13.24 -1.48 6.96
N ALA A 241 13.08 -0.87 8.14
CA ALA A 241 14.17 -0.69 9.10
C ALA A 241 14.69 -2.03 9.63
N LYS A 242 13.79 -2.96 9.97
CA LYS A 242 14.16 -4.29 10.47
C LYS A 242 14.83 -5.14 9.41
N ALA A 243 14.28 -5.16 8.19
CA ALA A 243 14.84 -5.93 7.08
C ALA A 243 16.23 -5.43 6.66
N SER A 244 16.49 -4.12 6.80
CA SER A 244 17.78 -3.49 6.49
C SER A 244 18.76 -3.44 7.68
N ASP A 245 18.33 -3.86 8.89
CA ASP A 245 19.10 -3.76 10.16
C ASP A 245 19.58 -2.33 10.50
N VAL A 246 18.69 -1.34 10.29
CA VAL A 246 18.93 0.09 10.52
C VAL A 246 17.84 0.70 11.41
N SER A 247 17.95 1.98 11.74
CA SER A 247 16.87 2.80 12.28
C SER A 247 16.43 3.86 11.27
N ILE A 248 15.15 4.27 11.34
CA ILE A 248 14.62 5.36 10.51
C ILE A 248 14.11 6.48 11.42
N GLU A 249 14.57 7.69 11.17
CA GLU A 249 14.09 8.92 11.81
C GLU A 249 13.17 9.65 10.85
N LEU A 250 11.91 9.83 11.25
CA LEU A 250 10.87 10.54 10.48
C LEU A 250 10.62 11.92 11.11
N GLN A 251 10.36 12.91 10.26
CA GLN A 251 9.98 14.27 10.65
C GLN A 251 8.45 14.41 10.47
N ALA A 252 7.70 14.44 11.56
CA ALA A 252 6.24 14.43 11.51
C ALA A 252 5.65 15.61 10.73
N ASN A 253 6.26 16.79 10.84
CA ASN A 253 5.89 18.01 10.12
C ASN A 253 6.19 17.98 8.62
N GLU A 254 7.02 17.03 8.17
CA GLU A 254 7.33 16.85 6.76
C GLU A 254 6.44 15.80 6.10
N ILE A 255 5.75 14.96 6.88
CA ILE A 255 4.84 13.94 6.33
C ILE A 255 3.59 14.62 5.81
N PRO A 256 3.26 14.48 4.50
CA PRO A 256 2.05 15.07 3.94
C PRO A 256 0.81 14.34 4.47
N ILE A 257 -0.13 15.10 5.01
CA ILE A 257 -1.39 14.59 5.55
C ILE A 257 -2.54 15.17 4.74
N LEU A 258 -3.52 14.35 4.41
CA LEU A 258 -4.74 14.75 3.72
C LEU A 258 -5.52 15.78 4.56
N ASN A 259 -6.04 16.81 3.89
CA ASN A 259 -6.85 17.82 4.54
C ASN A 259 -8.06 17.18 5.23
N GLY A 260 -8.37 17.65 6.46
CA GLY A 260 -9.45 17.13 7.30
C GLY A 260 -9.10 15.89 8.12
N ALA A 261 -8.01 15.15 7.81
CA ALA A 261 -7.65 13.94 8.57
C ALA A 261 -7.32 14.25 10.04
N VAL A 262 -6.62 15.36 10.29
CA VAL A 262 -6.27 15.79 11.66
C VAL A 262 -7.55 16.14 12.46
N ASP A 263 -8.49 16.83 11.84
CA ASP A 263 -9.74 17.23 12.51
C ASP A 263 -10.60 16.00 12.84
N MET A 264 -10.67 15.04 11.91
CA MET A 264 -11.39 13.78 12.14
C MET A 264 -10.72 12.95 13.24
N ALA A 265 -9.38 12.89 13.26
CA ALA A 265 -8.64 12.22 14.33
C ALA A 265 -8.92 12.88 15.70
N LYS A 266 -8.89 14.21 15.80
CA LYS A 266 -9.27 14.96 17.02
C LYS A 266 -10.70 14.68 17.50
N MET A 267 -11.60 14.39 16.59
CA MET A 267 -12.98 14.00 16.91
C MET A 267 -13.10 12.52 17.31
N GLY A 268 -12.01 11.74 17.27
CA GLY A 268 -12.01 10.31 17.58
C GLY A 268 -12.56 9.44 16.45
N ILE A 269 -12.66 9.95 15.21
CA ILE A 269 -13.07 9.19 14.03
C ILE A 269 -11.87 8.42 13.52
N ILE A 270 -11.59 7.28 14.12
CA ILE A 270 -10.37 6.50 13.92
C ILE A 270 -10.74 5.06 13.61
N PRO A 271 -10.20 4.46 12.52
CA PRO A 271 -10.49 3.06 12.19
C PRO A 271 -9.85 2.11 13.21
N ALA A 272 -10.53 1.01 13.52
CA ALA A 272 -10.04 -0.01 14.45
C ALA A 272 -8.68 -0.61 14.05
N GLY A 273 -8.32 -0.54 12.77
CA GLY A 273 -7.02 -0.96 12.24
C GLY A 273 -5.87 -0.16 12.85
N MET A 274 -6.04 1.13 13.07
CA MET A 274 -5.04 2.00 13.69
C MET A 274 -4.65 1.50 15.08
N TYR A 275 -5.62 1.21 15.94
CA TYR A 275 -5.34 0.70 17.30
C TYR A 275 -4.58 -0.61 17.28
N ARG A 276 -4.90 -1.53 16.35
CA ARG A 276 -4.18 -2.80 16.19
C ARG A 276 -2.74 -2.56 15.73
N ASN A 277 -2.52 -1.66 14.79
CA ASN A 277 -1.18 -1.28 14.33
C ASN A 277 -0.37 -0.70 15.49
N LYS A 278 -0.92 0.30 16.20
CA LYS A 278 -0.27 0.94 17.37
C LYS A 278 0.12 -0.09 18.43
N GLN A 279 -0.80 -0.98 18.80
CA GLN A 279 -0.53 -2.04 19.79
C GLN A 279 0.61 -2.97 19.37
N TYR A 280 0.68 -3.32 18.07
CA TYR A 280 1.65 -4.28 17.55
C TYR A 280 3.07 -3.73 17.50
N ILE A 281 3.24 -2.47 17.06
CA ILE A 281 4.57 -1.92 16.77
C ILE A 281 5.09 -0.90 17.78
N SER A 282 4.28 -0.41 18.74
CA SER A 282 4.65 0.68 19.66
C SER A 282 5.95 0.45 20.44
N LYS A 283 6.29 -0.80 20.73
CA LYS A 283 7.55 -1.16 21.43
C LYS A 283 8.83 -0.85 20.62
N ASP A 284 8.71 -0.78 19.29
CA ASP A 284 9.80 -0.56 18.33
C ASP A 284 9.86 0.90 17.84
N VAL A 285 8.88 1.72 18.27
CA VAL A 285 8.68 3.12 17.82
C VAL A 285 8.84 4.06 19.02
N TYR A 286 9.63 5.11 18.87
CA TYR A 286 9.72 6.23 19.79
C TYR A 286 9.17 7.49 19.13
N ILE A 287 8.23 8.15 19.81
CA ILE A 287 7.58 9.38 19.34
C ILE A 287 7.89 10.50 20.30
N GLU A 288 8.46 11.60 19.79
CA GLU A 288 8.93 12.73 20.59
C GLU A 288 8.01 13.95 20.41
N ASN A 289 7.21 14.29 21.44
CA ASN A 289 6.39 15.50 21.52
C ASN A 289 5.46 15.75 20.31
N ILE A 290 4.83 14.71 19.79
CA ILE A 290 3.86 14.78 18.69
C ILE A 290 2.44 14.84 19.26
N GLU A 291 1.57 15.66 18.65
CA GLU A 291 0.14 15.71 18.97
C GLU A 291 -0.51 14.34 18.73
N GLU A 292 -1.36 13.88 19.66
CA GLU A 292 -1.99 12.55 19.61
C GLU A 292 -2.73 12.29 18.29
N ALA A 293 -3.43 13.28 17.74
CA ALA A 293 -4.12 13.15 16.47
C ALA A 293 -3.16 12.88 15.29
N ILE A 294 -1.98 13.49 15.30
CA ILE A 294 -0.96 13.24 14.29
C ILE A 294 -0.34 11.85 14.52
N GLU A 295 -0.05 11.50 15.78
CA GLU A 295 0.43 10.16 16.11
C GLU A 295 -0.53 9.08 15.59
N ASP A 296 -1.83 9.22 15.80
CA ASP A 296 -2.83 8.26 15.35
C ASP A 296 -2.87 8.15 13.81
N ILE A 297 -2.68 9.28 13.08
CA ILE A 297 -2.57 9.28 11.62
C ILE A 297 -1.34 8.50 11.14
N LEU A 298 -0.24 8.52 11.88
CA LEU A 298 0.96 7.76 11.50
C LEU A 298 0.76 6.23 11.59
N TYR A 299 -0.16 5.75 12.43
CA TYR A 299 -0.57 4.35 12.53
C TYR A 299 -1.76 4.00 11.64
N ASP A 300 -2.39 5.00 10.97
CA ASP A 300 -3.61 4.82 10.18
C ASP A 300 -3.39 3.88 9.00
N PRO A 301 -4.22 2.81 8.83
CA PRO A 301 -4.19 1.97 7.64
C PRO A 301 -4.42 2.79 6.37
N GLN A 302 -3.55 2.67 5.39
CA GLN A 302 -3.73 3.29 4.09
C GLN A 302 -4.31 2.27 3.10
N THR A 303 -5.25 2.70 2.26
CA THR A 303 -5.73 1.92 1.12
C THR A 303 -5.17 2.55 -0.15
N SER A 304 -4.43 1.78 -0.94
CA SER A 304 -3.73 2.26 -2.13
C SER A 304 -2.85 3.49 -1.83
N GLY A 305 -2.05 3.41 -0.77
CA GLY A 305 -1.13 4.48 -0.36
C GLY A 305 0.05 4.65 -1.32
N GLY A 306 0.95 5.56 -0.98
CA GLY A 306 2.14 5.86 -1.77
C GLY A 306 3.28 4.86 -1.53
N LEU A 307 4.36 5.03 -2.28
CA LEU A 307 5.61 4.34 -2.02
C LEU A 307 6.38 5.04 -0.90
N LEU A 308 7.03 4.25 -0.06
CA LEU A 308 8.05 4.65 0.89
C LEU A 308 9.41 4.21 0.36
N ILE A 309 10.31 5.17 0.16
CA ILE A 309 11.52 4.95 -0.61
C ILE A 309 12.73 5.40 0.19
N SER A 310 13.75 4.55 0.27
CA SER A 310 15.09 4.88 0.78
C SER A 310 16.02 5.13 -0.40
N VAL A 311 16.67 6.29 -0.42
CA VAL A 311 17.54 6.73 -1.51
C VAL A 311 18.76 7.46 -0.99
N ASP A 312 19.89 7.34 -1.69
CA ASP A 312 21.11 8.11 -1.37
C ASP A 312 20.80 9.59 -1.22
N SER A 313 21.33 10.21 -0.16
CA SER A 313 21.06 11.61 0.19
C SER A 313 21.38 12.60 -0.94
N ASN A 314 22.35 12.29 -1.79
CA ASN A 314 22.75 13.14 -2.93
C ASN A 314 21.75 13.06 -4.09
N LEU A 315 20.92 11.99 -4.16
CA LEU A 315 19.94 11.77 -5.23
C LEU A 315 18.51 12.13 -4.81
N ALA A 316 18.26 12.37 -3.51
CA ALA A 316 16.90 12.51 -2.97
C ALA A 316 16.12 13.68 -3.58
N GLU A 317 16.73 14.85 -3.71
CA GLU A 317 16.09 16.04 -4.30
C GLU A 317 15.84 15.86 -5.80
N GLU A 318 16.74 15.21 -6.52
CA GLU A 318 16.57 14.87 -7.92
C GLU A 318 15.43 13.89 -8.10
N LEU A 319 15.35 12.85 -7.25
CA LEU A 319 14.28 11.87 -7.25
C LEU A 319 12.91 12.52 -7.04
N VAL A 320 12.76 13.37 -6.01
CA VAL A 320 11.52 14.11 -5.72
C VAL A 320 11.11 14.96 -6.91
N LYS A 321 12.05 15.66 -7.54
CA LYS A 321 11.76 16.49 -8.71
C LYS A 321 11.33 15.67 -9.91
N ASP A 322 11.99 14.54 -10.17
CA ASP A 322 11.67 13.68 -11.31
C ASP A 322 10.29 12.99 -11.11
N MET A 323 9.98 12.52 -9.90
CA MET A 323 8.67 11.97 -9.56
C MET A 323 7.53 12.98 -9.80
N LYS A 324 7.70 14.22 -9.35
CA LYS A 324 6.70 15.28 -9.59
C LYS A 324 6.55 15.58 -11.08
N LYS A 325 7.63 15.58 -11.85
CA LYS A 325 7.61 15.74 -13.32
C LYS A 325 6.88 14.58 -14.00
N ASN A 326 7.00 13.36 -13.51
CA ASN A 326 6.33 12.17 -14.04
C ASN A 326 4.84 12.11 -13.66
N GLY A 327 4.36 13.00 -12.78
CA GLY A 327 2.97 13.09 -12.36
C GLY A 327 2.64 12.38 -11.06
N SER A 328 3.63 12.06 -10.21
CA SER A 328 3.34 11.61 -8.84
C SER A 328 2.52 12.67 -8.11
N ILE A 329 1.47 12.23 -7.40
CA ILE A 329 0.52 13.14 -6.72
C ILE A 329 1.19 13.93 -5.60
N GLU A 330 2.16 13.30 -4.96
CA GLU A 330 3.08 13.91 -3.99
C GLU A 330 4.46 13.26 -4.18
N ALA A 331 5.50 13.96 -3.75
CA ALA A 331 6.83 13.40 -3.53
C ALA A 331 7.55 14.33 -2.55
N LYS A 332 7.91 13.80 -1.37
CA LYS A 332 8.50 14.62 -0.30
C LYS A 332 9.51 13.81 0.51
N ILE A 333 10.62 14.42 0.88
CA ILE A 333 11.58 13.86 1.83
C ILE A 333 10.99 14.03 3.23
N ILE A 334 10.84 12.92 3.96
CA ILE A 334 10.17 12.87 5.26
C ILE A 334 11.06 12.33 6.38
N GLY A 335 12.27 11.90 6.07
CA GLY A 335 13.13 11.29 7.08
C GLY A 335 14.53 10.93 6.59
N THR A 336 15.25 10.24 7.46
CA THR A 336 16.62 9.81 7.21
C THR A 336 16.89 8.46 7.88
N VAL A 337 17.63 7.60 7.19
CA VAL A 337 18.11 6.32 7.73
C VAL A 337 19.32 6.57 8.64
N LYS A 338 19.31 5.99 9.83
CA LYS A 338 20.33 6.11 10.87
C LYS A 338 20.95 4.76 11.18
N GLU A 339 22.10 4.78 11.83
CA GLU A 339 22.63 3.57 12.48
C GLU A 339 21.58 2.98 13.43
N LYS A 340 21.56 1.67 13.55
CA LYS A 340 20.64 0.95 14.44
C LYS A 340 20.79 1.44 15.88
N GLY A 341 19.71 2.03 16.39
CA GLY A 341 19.59 2.54 17.73
C GLY A 341 18.77 1.66 18.66
N GLN A 342 18.31 2.23 19.77
CA GLN A 342 17.43 1.54 20.73
C GLN A 342 16.06 1.22 20.13
N HIS A 343 15.51 2.12 19.30
CA HIS A 343 14.26 1.96 18.58
C HIS A 343 14.53 1.91 17.08
N TYR A 344 13.77 1.11 16.36
CA TYR A 344 13.86 1.04 14.90
C TYR A 344 13.30 2.29 14.23
N ILE A 345 12.24 2.87 14.81
CA ILE A 345 11.62 4.10 14.29
C ILE A 345 11.67 5.17 15.39
N THR A 346 12.07 6.37 14.98
CA THR A 346 11.96 7.59 15.79
C THR A 346 11.18 8.63 15.01
N VAL A 347 10.16 9.24 15.62
CA VAL A 347 9.38 10.34 15.05
C VAL A 347 9.60 11.60 15.86
N LYS A 348 9.95 12.71 15.16
CA LYS A 348 10.20 14.03 15.77
C LYS A 348 9.31 15.11 15.18
#